data_b0c4a2b7e9bbef16503d0c08a0841759
#
_entry.id   b0c4a2b7e9bbef16503d0c08a0841759
#
_cell.length_a   1.000
_cell.length_b   1.000
_cell.length_c   1.000
_cell.angle_alpha   90.00
_cell.angle_beta   90.00
_cell.angle_gamma   90.00
#
_symmetry.space_group_name_H-M   'P 1'
#
loop_
_entity.id
_entity.type
_entity.pdbx_description
1 polymer ?
#
loop_
_entity_poly.entity_id
_entity_poly.type
_entity_poly.pdbx_seq_one_letter_code
_entity_poly.pdbx_strand_id
1 'polypeptide(L)'
;MSSVHRTFVAHHVAGIPRSGIRDFFELVQNTTGVISLGVGEPDFATPWHIREAAIYALERGRTQYTSNLGLLKLRECISGYVEQHFGVRYDPKTEVLVAVGVSEALDLALRAVLNPGDEVIYHEPCYVSYAPSVVLAHAVPVPVACKAEDGFAVTAQAIEAVVTPK
;
A
#
# COMPACT_ATOMS: atom_id res chain seq x y z
N MET A 1 -1.77 32.48 33.68
CA MET A 1 -0.78 31.96 32.71
C MET A 1 -1.47 30.83 31.95
N SER A 2 -1.93 31.07 30.72
CA SER A 2 -2.55 30.00 29.90
C SER A 2 -1.45 29.06 29.45
N SER A 3 -1.53 27.78 29.83
CA SER A 3 -0.63 26.75 29.34
C SER A 3 -0.87 26.59 27.84
N VAL A 4 0.06 27.06 27.02
CA VAL A 4 0.05 26.76 25.58
C VAL A 4 0.37 25.28 25.45
N HIS A 5 -0.66 24.45 25.32
CA HIS A 5 -0.48 23.04 24.98
C HIS A 5 0.09 22.99 23.56
N ARG A 6 1.39 22.75 23.43
CA ARG A 6 2.05 22.55 22.15
C ARG A 6 1.55 21.24 21.55
N THR A 7 0.93 21.29 20.37
CA THR A 7 0.61 20.11 19.58
C THR A 7 1.90 19.52 19.01
N PHE A 8 2.23 18.28 19.36
CA PHE A 8 3.44 17.60 18.88
C PHE A 8 3.24 16.90 17.53
N VAL A 9 2.00 16.84 17.05
CA VAL A 9 1.68 16.25 15.74
C VAL A 9 2.01 17.26 14.65
N ALA A 10 2.71 16.81 13.61
CA ALA A 10 3.01 17.62 12.43
C ALA A 10 1.72 18.08 11.72
N HIS A 11 1.71 19.30 11.17
CA HIS A 11 0.49 19.89 10.60
C HIS A 11 -0.10 19.05 9.47
N HIS A 12 0.72 18.53 8.56
CA HIS A 12 0.25 17.67 7.46
C HIS A 12 -0.34 16.34 7.95
N VAL A 13 0.14 15.80 9.07
CA VAL A 13 -0.40 14.58 9.69
C VAL A 13 -1.72 14.87 10.41
N ALA A 14 -1.81 16.02 11.10
CA ALA A 14 -3.01 16.41 11.82
C ALA A 14 -4.25 16.58 10.91
N GLY A 15 -4.03 16.89 9.63
CA GLY A 15 -5.08 17.02 8.62
C GLY A 15 -5.56 15.69 8.03
N ILE A 16 -4.88 14.56 8.30
CA ILE A 16 -5.27 13.26 7.76
C ILE A 16 -6.47 12.71 8.54
N PRO A 17 -7.59 12.38 7.88
CA PRO A 17 -8.76 11.83 8.55
C PRO A 17 -8.45 10.44 9.12
N ARG A 18 -9.08 10.11 10.24
CA ARG A 18 -8.98 8.78 10.83
C ARG A 18 -9.59 7.74 9.88
N SER A 19 -8.92 6.60 9.72
CA SER A 19 -9.44 5.49 8.91
C SER A 19 -10.67 4.86 9.56
N GLY A 20 -11.81 4.87 8.87
CA GLY A 20 -13.06 4.24 9.32
C GLY A 20 -13.04 2.70 9.28
N ILE A 21 -12.01 2.09 8.69
CA ILE A 21 -11.88 0.63 8.61
C ILE A 21 -11.85 0.00 10.00
N ARG A 22 -11.13 0.60 10.96
CA ARG A 22 -11.06 0.07 12.33
C ARG A 22 -12.39 0.13 13.07
N ASP A 23 -13.10 1.23 12.92
CA ASP A 23 -14.42 1.41 13.54
C ASP A 23 -15.41 0.37 13.00
N PHE A 24 -15.31 0.05 11.71
CA PHE A 24 -16.08 -1.01 11.08
C PHE A 24 -15.70 -2.42 11.58
N PHE A 25 -14.42 -2.69 11.80
CA PHE A 25 -13.95 -3.95 12.38
C PHE A 25 -14.50 -4.18 13.79
N GLU A 26 -14.45 -3.18 14.65
CA GLU A 26 -14.99 -3.27 16.01
C GLU A 26 -16.50 -3.56 15.99
N LEU A 27 -17.24 -2.95 15.06
CA LEU A 27 -18.67 -3.20 14.86
C LEU A 27 -18.93 -4.66 14.45
N VAL A 28 -18.19 -5.18 13.47
CA VAL A 28 -18.36 -6.56 12.95
C VAL A 28 -17.98 -7.60 13.99
N GLN A 29 -16.89 -7.41 14.74
CA GLN A 29 -16.45 -8.34 15.80
C GLN A 29 -17.47 -8.47 16.93
N ASN A 30 -18.23 -7.43 17.22
CA ASN A 30 -19.24 -7.40 18.28
C ASN A 30 -20.65 -7.82 17.83
N THR A 31 -20.82 -8.20 16.55
CA THR A 31 -22.13 -8.57 15.98
C THR A 31 -22.12 -10.04 15.56
N THR A 32 -23.05 -10.83 16.10
CA THR A 32 -23.22 -12.25 15.74
C THR A 32 -24.10 -12.42 14.51
N GLY A 33 -23.81 -13.44 13.69
CA GLY A 33 -24.64 -13.78 12.52
C GLY A 33 -24.44 -12.88 11.30
N VAL A 34 -23.36 -12.09 11.26
CA VAL A 34 -23.00 -11.24 10.13
C VAL A 34 -22.01 -11.95 9.21
N ILE A 35 -22.28 -11.89 7.90
CA ILE A 35 -21.30 -12.24 6.86
C ILE A 35 -20.54 -10.97 6.53
N SER A 36 -19.26 -10.90 6.89
CA SER A 36 -18.41 -9.73 6.63
C SER A 36 -17.91 -9.74 5.19
N LEU A 37 -18.13 -8.64 4.47
CA LEU A 37 -17.50 -8.34 3.18
C LEU A 37 -16.51 -7.17 3.30
N GLY A 38 -16.12 -6.83 4.53
CA GLY A 38 -15.34 -5.61 4.80
C GLY A 38 -13.86 -5.72 4.55
N VAL A 39 -13.26 -6.91 4.70
CA VAL A 39 -11.83 -7.13 4.50
C VAL A 39 -11.62 -8.21 3.45
N GLY A 40 -10.86 -7.86 2.44
CA GLY A 40 -10.44 -8.80 1.39
C GLY A 40 -9.22 -9.60 1.85
N GLU A 41 -9.45 -10.68 2.59
CA GLU A 41 -8.40 -11.64 2.95
C GLU A 41 -8.76 -13.04 2.43
N PRO A 42 -7.77 -13.87 2.07
CA PRO A 42 -8.04 -15.24 1.65
C PRO A 42 -8.68 -16.07 2.77
N ASP A 43 -9.79 -16.73 2.47
CA ASP A 43 -10.49 -17.65 3.39
C ASP A 43 -9.87 -19.06 3.40
N PHE A 44 -8.61 -19.17 3.04
CA PHE A 44 -7.86 -20.42 2.96
C PHE A 44 -6.59 -20.35 3.81
N ALA A 45 -6.31 -21.41 4.55
CA ALA A 45 -5.00 -21.55 5.18
C ALA A 45 -3.91 -21.60 4.09
N THR A 46 -2.78 -20.96 4.36
CA THR A 46 -1.60 -21.04 3.48
C THR A 46 -1.28 -22.51 3.17
N PRO A 47 -1.01 -22.89 1.90
CA PRO A 47 -0.71 -24.28 1.52
C PRO A 47 0.37 -24.91 2.38
N TRP A 48 0.19 -26.20 2.72
CA TRP A 48 1.07 -26.89 3.67
C TRP A 48 2.55 -26.76 3.34
N HIS A 49 2.93 -27.00 2.08
CA HIS A 49 4.33 -26.94 1.66
C HIS A 49 4.99 -25.56 1.88
N ILE A 50 4.22 -24.47 1.84
CA ILE A 50 4.71 -23.12 2.12
C ILE A 50 4.91 -22.95 3.63
N ARG A 51 3.94 -23.40 4.45
CA ARG A 51 4.05 -23.36 5.90
C ARG A 51 5.21 -24.20 6.41
N GLU A 52 5.36 -25.42 5.88
CA GLU A 52 6.46 -26.32 6.20
C GLU A 52 7.81 -25.69 5.89
N ALA A 53 7.97 -25.07 4.71
CA ALA A 53 9.20 -24.37 4.35
C ALA A 53 9.53 -23.20 5.32
N ALA A 54 8.52 -22.47 5.77
CA ALA A 54 8.69 -21.39 6.75
C ALA A 54 9.11 -21.95 8.13
N ILE A 55 8.47 -23.01 8.62
CA ILE A 55 8.82 -23.70 9.88
C ILE A 55 10.27 -24.21 9.81
N TYR A 56 10.62 -24.90 8.73
CA TYR A 56 11.97 -25.40 8.52
C TYR A 56 13.02 -24.29 8.52
N ALA A 57 12.73 -23.15 7.92
CA ALA A 57 13.63 -22.00 7.91
C ALA A 57 13.88 -21.46 9.31
N LEU A 58 12.83 -21.38 10.15
CA LEU A 58 12.93 -20.95 11.54
C LEU A 58 13.72 -21.96 12.39
N GLU A 59 13.46 -23.26 12.27
CA GLU A 59 14.19 -24.32 12.96
C GLU A 59 15.69 -24.33 12.61
N ARG A 60 16.03 -23.92 11.40
CA ARG A 60 17.43 -23.77 10.95
C ARG A 60 18.06 -22.44 11.34
N GLY A 61 17.38 -21.62 12.12
CA GLY A 61 17.90 -20.36 12.62
C GLY A 61 18.10 -19.31 11.52
N ARG A 62 17.34 -19.36 10.41
CA ARG A 62 17.40 -18.36 9.33
C ARG A 62 16.63 -17.10 9.72
N THR A 63 17.11 -16.43 10.77
CA THR A 63 16.45 -15.28 11.40
C THR A 63 17.30 -14.01 11.40
N GLN A 64 18.42 -14.01 10.67
CA GLN A 64 19.35 -12.88 10.58
C GLN A 64 18.81 -11.80 9.64
N TYR A 65 19.38 -10.60 9.75
CA TYR A 65 19.14 -9.53 8.81
C TYR A 65 19.55 -9.94 7.38
N THR A 66 18.82 -9.44 6.42
CA THR A 66 19.14 -9.54 4.98
C THR A 66 19.73 -8.23 4.47
N SER A 67 20.02 -8.16 3.18
CA SER A 67 20.23 -6.88 2.49
C SER A 67 19.00 -5.97 2.64
N ASN A 68 19.19 -4.64 2.63
CA ASN A 68 18.09 -3.66 2.61
C ASN A 68 17.13 -3.86 1.42
N LEU A 69 17.61 -4.43 0.32
CA LEU A 69 16.77 -4.79 -0.82
C LEU A 69 16.00 -6.11 -0.62
N GLY A 70 16.23 -6.81 0.46
CA GLY A 70 15.72 -8.15 0.74
C GLY A 70 16.66 -9.27 0.29
N LEU A 71 16.30 -10.52 0.60
CA LEU A 71 17.10 -11.70 0.29
C LEU A 71 17.29 -11.86 -1.22
N LEU A 72 18.53 -11.91 -1.71
CA LEU A 72 18.84 -11.98 -3.14
C LEU A 72 18.14 -13.17 -3.82
N LYS A 73 18.17 -14.35 -3.19
CA LYS A 73 17.50 -15.54 -3.73
C LYS A 73 15.98 -15.33 -3.92
N LEU A 74 15.31 -14.60 -3.03
CA LEU A 74 13.90 -14.25 -3.19
C LEU A 74 13.71 -13.30 -4.38
N ARG A 75 14.59 -12.31 -4.52
CA ARG A 75 14.53 -11.35 -5.64
C ARG A 75 14.79 -12.02 -6.98
N GLU A 76 15.67 -13.02 -7.04
CA GLU A 76 15.89 -13.87 -8.22
C GLU A 76 14.63 -14.67 -8.58
N CYS A 77 13.96 -15.25 -7.58
CA CYS A 77 12.68 -15.95 -7.79
C CYS A 77 11.57 -15.00 -8.28
N ILE A 78 11.48 -13.79 -7.71
CA ILE A 78 10.52 -12.76 -8.15
C ILE A 78 10.78 -12.36 -9.60
N SER A 79 12.03 -12.07 -9.97
CA SER A 79 12.39 -11.70 -11.34
C SER A 79 12.03 -12.83 -12.33
N GLY A 80 12.35 -14.09 -11.99
CA GLY A 80 12.00 -15.24 -12.82
C GLY A 80 10.48 -15.44 -12.95
N TYR A 81 9.72 -15.24 -11.88
CA TYR A 81 8.26 -15.30 -11.90
C TYR A 81 7.66 -14.21 -12.81
N VAL A 82 8.13 -12.98 -12.70
CA VAL A 82 7.65 -11.86 -13.53
C VAL A 82 8.01 -12.09 -15.00
N GLU A 83 9.22 -12.57 -15.30
CA GLU A 83 9.62 -12.92 -16.66
C GLU A 83 8.72 -14.01 -17.25
N GLN A 84 8.46 -15.09 -16.50
CA GLN A 84 7.64 -16.22 -16.95
C GLN A 84 6.18 -15.83 -17.21
N HIS A 85 5.58 -14.98 -16.36
CA HIS A 85 4.14 -14.69 -16.42
C HIS A 85 3.79 -13.42 -17.20
N PHE A 86 4.72 -12.45 -17.26
CA PHE A 86 4.48 -11.14 -17.87
C PHE A 86 5.44 -10.80 -19.01
N GLY A 87 6.44 -11.66 -19.28
CA GLY A 87 7.41 -11.45 -20.35
C GLY A 87 8.40 -10.30 -20.12
N VAL A 88 8.48 -9.78 -18.89
CA VAL A 88 9.37 -8.69 -18.52
C VAL A 88 10.41 -9.18 -17.52
N ARG A 89 11.67 -8.92 -17.79
CA ARG A 89 12.78 -9.30 -16.93
C ARG A 89 13.37 -8.09 -16.22
N TYR A 90 13.55 -8.23 -14.91
CA TYR A 90 14.22 -7.25 -14.05
C TYR A 90 15.55 -7.83 -13.52
N ASP A 91 16.57 -7.00 -13.38
CA ASP A 91 17.79 -7.42 -12.67
C ASP A 91 17.51 -7.57 -11.17
N PRO A 92 17.60 -8.78 -10.61
CA PRO A 92 17.31 -9.00 -9.20
C PRO A 92 18.28 -8.28 -8.24
N LYS A 93 19.42 -7.79 -8.73
CA LYS A 93 20.39 -7.08 -7.89
C LYS A 93 20.07 -5.60 -7.74
N THR A 94 19.48 -4.98 -8.77
CA THR A 94 19.34 -3.52 -8.86
C THR A 94 17.91 -3.04 -9.07
N GLU A 95 16.99 -3.89 -9.58
CA GLU A 95 15.63 -3.49 -9.98
C GLU A 95 14.53 -4.17 -9.17
N VAL A 96 14.86 -4.98 -8.15
CA VAL A 96 13.88 -5.66 -7.29
C VAL A 96 14.14 -5.32 -5.84
N LEU A 97 13.13 -4.75 -5.18
CA LEU A 97 13.09 -4.45 -3.75
C LEU A 97 11.96 -5.25 -3.09
N VAL A 98 12.27 -5.91 -1.98
CA VAL A 98 11.28 -6.59 -1.12
C VAL A 98 10.93 -5.67 0.04
N ALA A 99 9.66 -5.28 0.12
CA ALA A 99 9.12 -4.42 1.16
C ALA A 99 8.23 -5.21 2.14
N VAL A 100 7.93 -4.61 3.30
CA VAL A 100 6.99 -5.19 4.29
C VAL A 100 5.55 -4.88 3.86
N GLY A 101 5.12 -5.57 2.80
CA GLY A 101 3.80 -5.40 2.20
C GLY A 101 3.72 -4.24 1.22
N VAL A 102 2.59 -4.21 0.48
CA VAL A 102 2.33 -3.19 -0.56
C VAL A 102 2.22 -1.78 0.04
N SER A 103 1.80 -1.66 1.29
CA SER A 103 1.68 -0.35 1.96
C SER A 103 3.03 0.34 2.12
N GLU A 104 4.08 -0.40 2.51
CA GLU A 104 5.43 0.13 2.56
C GLU A 104 5.97 0.42 1.16
N ALA A 105 5.73 -0.48 0.20
CA ALA A 105 6.17 -0.29 -1.18
C ALA A 105 5.57 0.98 -1.80
N LEU A 106 4.29 1.27 -1.54
CA LEU A 106 3.62 2.49 -1.99
C LEU A 106 4.24 3.74 -1.33
N ASP A 107 4.42 3.73 -0.01
CA ASP A 107 5.01 4.86 0.72
C ASP A 107 6.43 5.16 0.23
N LEU A 108 7.26 4.11 0.06
CA LEU A 108 8.62 4.25 -0.49
C LEU A 108 8.63 4.82 -1.92
N ALA A 109 7.75 4.30 -2.79
CA ALA A 109 7.66 4.77 -4.17
C ALA A 109 7.27 6.26 -4.23
N LEU A 110 6.24 6.67 -3.48
CA LEU A 110 5.81 8.06 -3.42
C LEU A 110 6.93 8.98 -2.90
N ARG A 111 7.60 8.61 -1.80
CA ARG A 111 8.72 9.39 -1.25
C ARG A 111 9.93 9.46 -2.18
N ALA A 112 10.13 8.44 -3.02
CA ALA A 112 11.27 8.40 -3.94
C ALA A 112 11.08 9.29 -5.18
N VAL A 113 9.83 9.52 -5.61
CA VAL A 113 9.54 10.21 -6.89
C VAL A 113 8.90 11.59 -6.73
N LEU A 114 8.38 11.93 -5.55
CA LEU A 114 7.64 13.18 -5.32
C LEU A 114 8.46 14.21 -4.57
N ASN A 115 8.36 15.46 -5.02
CA ASN A 115 8.78 16.63 -4.26
C ASN A 115 7.59 17.22 -3.48
N PRO A 116 7.84 17.99 -2.40
CA PRO A 116 6.78 18.70 -1.72
C PRO A 116 5.98 19.61 -2.66
N GLY A 117 4.67 19.39 -2.73
CA GLY A 117 3.74 20.14 -3.56
C GLY A 117 3.48 19.56 -4.95
N ASP A 118 4.15 18.48 -5.33
CA ASP A 118 3.79 17.70 -6.54
C ASP A 118 2.38 17.14 -6.38
N GLU A 119 1.65 17.01 -7.48
CA GLU A 119 0.28 16.50 -7.50
C GLU A 119 0.25 15.01 -7.91
N VAL A 120 -0.54 14.21 -7.19
CA VAL A 120 -0.74 12.80 -7.49
C VAL A 120 -2.21 12.56 -7.79
N ILE A 121 -2.52 12.20 -9.02
CA ILE A 121 -3.87 11.85 -9.45
C ILE A 121 -4.18 10.42 -9.00
N TYR A 122 -5.32 10.23 -8.37
CA TYR A 122 -5.85 8.94 -7.99
C TYR A 122 -7.36 8.86 -8.21
N HIS A 123 -7.91 7.66 -8.38
CA HIS A 123 -9.35 7.50 -8.61
C HIS A 123 -10.12 7.27 -7.30
N GLU A 124 -11.39 7.67 -7.27
CA GLU A 124 -12.34 7.34 -6.21
C GLU A 124 -13.60 6.68 -6.80
N PRO A 125 -14.10 5.59 -6.18
CA PRO A 125 -13.66 4.94 -4.95
C PRO A 125 -12.34 4.17 -5.10
N CYS A 126 -11.54 4.13 -4.02
CA CYS A 126 -10.24 3.47 -4.01
C CYS A 126 -9.87 2.95 -2.61
N TYR A 127 -8.66 2.43 -2.48
CA TYR A 127 -8.09 2.09 -1.19
C TYR A 127 -7.88 3.35 -0.34
N VAL A 128 -8.38 3.32 0.90
CA VAL A 128 -8.42 4.48 1.82
C VAL A 128 -7.08 5.10 2.12
N SER A 129 -5.97 4.38 1.92
CA SER A 129 -4.63 4.86 2.23
C SER A 129 -3.97 5.63 1.07
N TYR A 130 -4.54 5.70 -0.13
CA TYR A 130 -3.89 6.39 -1.25
C TYR A 130 -3.70 7.88 -0.95
N ALA A 131 -4.76 8.62 -0.67
CA ALA A 131 -4.66 10.04 -0.33
C ALA A 131 -3.78 10.31 0.91
N PRO A 132 -3.94 9.59 2.04
CA PRO A 132 -3.03 9.72 3.18
C PRO A 132 -1.57 9.48 2.85
N SER A 133 -1.22 8.48 2.03
CA SER A 133 0.17 8.20 1.65
C SER A 133 0.77 9.34 0.82
N VAL A 134 -0.01 9.94 -0.08
CA VAL A 134 0.39 11.12 -0.86
C VAL A 134 0.68 12.31 0.08
N VAL A 135 -0.22 12.58 1.04
CA VAL A 135 -0.02 13.65 2.03
C VAL A 135 1.22 13.40 2.89
N LEU A 136 1.47 12.15 3.31
CA LEU A 136 2.67 11.77 4.08
C LEU A 136 3.96 11.92 3.28
N ALA A 137 3.89 11.86 1.96
CA ALA A 137 4.99 12.18 1.06
C ALA A 137 5.13 13.69 0.77
N HIS A 138 4.36 14.56 1.46
CA HIS A 138 4.31 16.02 1.28
C HIS A 138 3.78 16.47 -0.08
N ALA A 139 3.08 15.60 -0.80
CA ALA A 139 2.44 15.88 -2.08
C ALA A 139 0.94 16.17 -1.91
N VAL A 140 0.29 16.56 -2.99
CA VAL A 140 -1.12 16.94 -3.03
C VAL A 140 -1.93 15.84 -3.72
N PRO A 141 -2.86 15.17 -3.01
CA PRO A 141 -3.73 14.17 -3.64
C PRO A 141 -4.83 14.84 -4.48
N VAL A 142 -4.97 14.41 -5.73
CA VAL A 142 -5.95 14.94 -6.70
C VAL A 142 -6.93 13.82 -7.09
N PRO A 143 -8.15 13.79 -6.54
CA PRO A 143 -9.11 12.72 -6.81
C PRO A 143 -9.79 12.87 -8.17
N VAL A 144 -9.97 11.75 -8.87
CA VAL A 144 -10.84 11.59 -10.04
C VAL A 144 -12.02 10.72 -9.64
N ALA A 145 -13.21 11.30 -9.64
CA ALA A 145 -14.45 10.58 -9.30
C ALA A 145 -14.83 9.62 -10.43
N CYS A 146 -14.95 8.33 -10.10
CA CYS A 146 -15.49 7.31 -10.98
C CYS A 146 -16.93 6.97 -10.60
N LYS A 147 -17.82 6.85 -11.59
CA LYS A 147 -19.24 6.65 -11.36
C LYS A 147 -19.63 5.19 -11.48
N ALA A 148 -20.59 4.76 -10.66
CA ALA A 148 -21.15 3.41 -10.71
C ALA A 148 -21.83 3.10 -12.06
N GLU A 149 -22.48 4.10 -12.65
CA GLU A 149 -23.15 3.99 -13.96
C GLU A 149 -22.18 3.67 -15.11
N ASP A 150 -20.89 4.06 -14.95
CA ASP A 150 -19.81 3.80 -15.90
C ASP A 150 -18.97 2.56 -15.48
N GLY A 151 -19.47 1.75 -14.56
CA GLY A 151 -18.75 0.59 -14.02
C GLY A 151 -17.47 0.97 -13.27
N PHE A 152 -17.39 2.18 -12.71
CA PHE A 152 -16.20 2.76 -12.06
C PHE A 152 -14.99 2.87 -12.98
N ALA A 153 -15.20 2.99 -14.28
CA ALA A 153 -14.11 3.16 -15.25
C ALA A 153 -13.40 4.50 -15.08
N VAL A 154 -12.07 4.47 -15.09
CA VAL A 154 -11.22 5.66 -15.17
C VAL A 154 -11.01 6.00 -16.65
N THR A 155 -11.48 7.16 -17.11
CA THR A 155 -11.33 7.58 -18.50
C THR A 155 -10.15 8.53 -18.67
N ALA A 156 -9.52 8.54 -19.86
CA ALA A 156 -8.47 9.47 -20.18
C ALA A 156 -8.93 10.93 -20.04
N GLN A 157 -10.16 11.26 -20.48
CA GLN A 157 -10.73 12.59 -20.34
C GLN A 157 -10.87 13.04 -18.89
N ALA A 158 -11.27 12.12 -17.99
CA ALA A 158 -11.39 12.43 -16.55
C ALA A 158 -10.02 12.72 -15.92
N ILE A 159 -8.97 12.03 -16.35
CA ILE A 159 -7.59 12.28 -15.92
C ILE A 159 -7.12 13.62 -16.51
N GLU A 160 -7.25 13.83 -17.80
CA GLU A 160 -6.83 15.08 -18.48
C GLU A 160 -7.45 16.34 -17.88
N ALA A 161 -8.71 16.24 -17.41
CA ALA A 161 -9.42 17.35 -16.80
C ALA A 161 -8.81 17.85 -15.48
N VAL A 162 -7.99 17.02 -14.81
CA VAL A 162 -7.37 17.34 -13.51
C VAL A 162 -5.84 17.44 -13.60
N VAL A 163 -5.24 17.18 -14.78
CA VAL A 163 -3.78 17.33 -14.99
C VAL A 163 -3.40 18.81 -14.92
N THR A 164 -2.39 19.11 -14.13
CA THR A 164 -1.77 20.43 -14.04
C THR A 164 -0.27 20.35 -14.39
N PRO A 165 0.44 21.47 -14.47
CA PRO A 165 1.90 21.47 -14.66
C PRO A 165 2.70 20.97 -13.43
N LYS A 166 2.06 20.60 -12.35
CA LYS A 166 2.71 20.17 -11.10
C LYS A 166 2.85 18.68 -10.99
#